data_ecc9181eefeeca5f54eb3f2dd5a41858
#
_entry.id   ecc9181eefeeca5f54eb3f2dd5a41858
#
_cell.length_a   1.000
_cell.length_b   1.000
_cell.length_c   1.000
_cell.angle_alpha   90.00
_cell.angle_beta   90.00
_cell.angle_gamma   90.00
#
_symmetry.space_group_name_H-M   'P 1'
#
loop_
_entity.id
_entity.type
_entity.pdbx_description
1 polymer ?
#
loop_
_entity_poly.entity_id
_entity_poly.type
_entity_poly.pdbx_seq_one_letter_code
_entity_poly.pdbx_strand_id
1 'polypeptide(L)'
;MIDLSHVNFIREERTILNDVNLHMNPGENWMILGKNGSGKTTILEMINGYTFPSSGHITVLDQLYGTVDVREMRKSIGYISQTLFEKLSLTDPVWEVVATGEYSYLRFYEDIPQEVIDKAHSKLESVQLAHLSEQLLGSLSQGERKKVMLARALMSQPRILIMDEPCAGLDLYEREKLLDNINDLRKQDIMIVYVTHHTEEIMPLFTHVALIDEGQIIASGLKRDVLTADNLYRIFQIPLQINWVDDRPWIQVIGSFNK
;
A
#
# COMPACT_ATOMS: atom_id res chain seq x y z
N MET A 1 -14.06 5.61 7.34
CA MET A 1 -12.76 5.23 7.92
C MET A 1 -11.60 6.03 7.30
N ILE A 2 -11.56 6.20 5.97
CA ILE A 2 -10.67 7.17 5.31
C ILE A 2 -11.54 8.07 4.44
N ASP A 3 -11.39 9.39 4.58
CA ASP A 3 -12.11 10.37 3.78
C ASP A 3 -11.16 11.48 3.35
N LEU A 4 -11.07 11.68 2.05
CA LEU A 4 -10.40 12.81 1.42
C LEU A 4 -11.47 13.68 0.79
N SER A 5 -11.63 14.92 1.27
CA SER A 5 -12.66 15.85 0.83
C SER A 5 -12.04 17.12 0.25
N HIS A 6 -12.24 17.33 -1.06
CA HIS A 6 -11.71 18.46 -1.82
C HIS A 6 -10.21 18.68 -1.66
N VAL A 7 -9.44 17.57 -1.62
CA VAL A 7 -8.01 17.60 -1.36
C VAL A 7 -7.24 18.12 -2.56
N ASN A 8 -6.51 19.20 -2.35
CA ASN A 8 -5.56 19.76 -3.31
C ASN A 8 -4.15 19.73 -2.74
N PHE A 9 -3.17 19.49 -3.59
CA PHE A 9 -1.78 19.53 -3.19
C PHE A 9 -0.91 20.19 -4.26
N ILE A 10 -0.20 21.23 -3.87
CA ILE A 10 0.73 21.98 -4.71
C ILE A 10 2.12 21.87 -4.11
N ARG A 11 3.09 21.49 -4.91
CA ARG A 11 4.51 21.41 -4.54
C ARG A 11 5.32 22.17 -5.59
N GLU A 12 6.11 23.16 -5.15
CA GLU A 12 6.96 23.95 -6.03
C GLU A 12 6.21 24.46 -7.28
N GLU A 13 5.06 25.09 -7.07
CA GLU A 13 4.16 25.66 -8.10
C GLU A 13 3.49 24.60 -9.01
N ARG A 14 3.78 23.32 -8.83
CA ARG A 14 3.15 22.24 -9.58
C ARG A 14 1.98 21.64 -8.79
N THR A 15 0.82 21.59 -9.40
CA THR A 15 -0.33 20.87 -8.85
C THR A 15 -0.10 19.35 -9.00
N ILE A 16 -0.05 18.65 -7.87
CA ILE A 16 0.12 17.19 -7.78
C ILE A 16 -1.23 16.53 -7.61
N LEU A 17 -2.12 17.09 -6.77
CA LEU A 17 -3.49 16.64 -6.59
C LEU A 17 -4.43 17.81 -6.79
N ASN A 18 -5.54 17.57 -7.48
CA ASN A 18 -6.52 18.55 -7.85
C ASN A 18 -7.94 18.05 -7.55
N ASP A 19 -8.55 18.61 -6.53
CA ASP A 19 -9.92 18.31 -6.06
C ASP A 19 -10.18 16.81 -5.85
N VAL A 20 -9.26 16.13 -5.17
CA VAL A 20 -9.39 14.70 -4.87
C VAL A 20 -10.48 14.50 -3.83
N ASN A 21 -11.50 13.72 -4.21
CA ASN A 21 -12.58 13.28 -3.35
C ASN A 21 -12.58 11.73 -3.36
N LEU A 22 -12.33 11.12 -2.19
CA LEU A 22 -12.24 9.66 -2.08
C LEU A 22 -12.67 9.22 -0.68
N HIS A 23 -13.71 8.39 -0.63
CA HIS A 23 -14.27 7.86 0.61
C HIS A 23 -14.13 6.35 0.64
N MET A 24 -13.54 5.82 1.72
CA MET A 24 -13.31 4.40 1.93
C MET A 24 -13.91 3.97 3.27
N ASN A 25 -14.82 3.00 3.26
CA ASN A 25 -15.53 2.54 4.45
C ASN A 25 -14.78 1.40 5.17
N PRO A 26 -15.07 1.16 6.46
CA PRO A 26 -14.62 -0.04 7.15
C PRO A 26 -15.05 -1.32 6.43
N GLY A 27 -14.18 -2.32 6.37
CA GLY A 27 -14.45 -3.61 5.72
C GLY A 27 -14.25 -3.62 4.20
N GLU A 28 -13.94 -2.46 3.59
CA GLU A 28 -13.57 -2.37 2.19
C GLU A 28 -12.04 -2.52 2.02
N ASN A 29 -11.62 -3.29 1.03
CA ASN A 29 -10.23 -3.35 0.61
C ASN A 29 -10.09 -2.64 -0.73
N TRP A 30 -9.21 -1.65 -0.77
CA TRP A 30 -9.09 -0.73 -1.88
C TRP A 30 -7.81 -0.91 -2.67
N MET A 31 -7.93 -0.81 -3.98
CA MET A 31 -6.79 -0.63 -4.87
C MET A 31 -6.85 0.74 -5.52
N ILE A 32 -5.72 1.45 -5.49
CA ILE A 32 -5.55 2.72 -6.21
C ILE A 32 -4.67 2.44 -7.43
N LEU A 33 -5.23 2.59 -8.62
CA LEU A 33 -4.59 2.30 -9.89
C LEU A 33 -4.41 3.59 -10.70
N GLY A 34 -3.25 3.76 -11.32
CA GLY A 34 -2.97 4.90 -12.19
C GLY A 34 -1.54 4.88 -12.70
N LYS A 35 -1.24 5.70 -13.70
CA LYS A 35 0.11 5.84 -14.27
C LYS A 35 1.13 6.30 -13.23
N ASN A 36 2.42 6.14 -13.55
CA ASN A 36 3.48 6.76 -12.75
C ASN A 36 3.35 8.29 -12.79
N GLY A 37 3.52 8.92 -11.61
CA GLY A 37 3.37 10.37 -11.49
C GLY A 37 1.94 10.89 -11.39
N SER A 38 0.90 10.02 -11.34
CA SER A 38 -0.50 10.44 -11.23
C SER A 38 -0.92 10.94 -9.84
N GLY A 39 -0.04 10.85 -8.81
CA GLY A 39 -0.34 11.31 -7.45
C GLY A 39 -0.63 10.21 -6.42
N LYS A 40 -0.54 8.92 -6.79
CA LYS A 40 -0.83 7.76 -5.90
C LYS A 40 -0.05 7.80 -4.58
N THR A 41 1.28 7.86 -4.65
CA THR A 41 2.15 7.93 -3.47
C THR A 41 1.83 9.13 -2.60
N THR A 42 1.51 10.28 -3.20
CA THR A 42 1.13 11.50 -2.45
C THR A 42 -0.16 11.29 -1.64
N ILE A 43 -1.16 10.60 -2.21
CA ILE A 43 -2.37 10.23 -1.47
C ILE A 43 -2.01 9.32 -0.28
N LEU A 44 -1.16 8.31 -0.49
CA LEU A 44 -0.75 7.42 0.60
C LEU A 44 0.04 8.15 1.70
N GLU A 45 0.96 9.05 1.33
CA GLU A 45 1.69 9.88 2.28
C GLU A 45 0.75 10.76 3.11
N MET A 46 -0.32 11.26 2.50
CA MET A 46 -1.34 12.04 3.19
C MET A 46 -2.16 11.18 4.15
N ILE A 47 -2.61 10.00 3.73
CA ILE A 47 -3.33 9.06 4.62
C ILE A 47 -2.46 8.67 5.81
N ASN A 48 -1.14 8.52 5.60
CA ASN A 48 -0.16 8.26 6.68
C ASN A 48 0.20 9.50 7.51
N GLY A 49 -0.25 10.70 7.13
CA GLY A 49 0.12 11.94 7.82
C GLY A 49 1.58 12.34 7.68
N TYR A 50 2.28 11.89 6.62
CA TYR A 50 3.64 12.37 6.28
C TYR A 50 3.59 13.67 5.49
N THR A 51 2.52 13.90 4.75
CA THR A 51 2.29 15.10 3.94
C THR A 51 0.88 15.61 4.23
N PHE A 52 0.70 16.94 4.24
CA PHE A 52 -0.59 17.57 4.45
C PHE A 52 -1.07 18.25 3.16
N PRO A 53 -2.38 18.31 2.92
CA PRO A 53 -2.93 18.98 1.74
C PRO A 53 -2.70 20.48 1.78
N SER A 54 -2.61 21.11 0.61
CA SER A 54 -2.61 22.59 0.48
C SER A 54 -3.99 23.19 0.76
N SER A 55 -5.06 22.43 0.47
CA SER A 55 -6.44 22.73 0.85
C SER A 55 -7.28 21.43 0.85
N GLY A 56 -8.46 21.49 1.45
CA GLY A 56 -9.31 20.32 1.67
C GLY A 56 -9.07 19.68 3.03
N HIS A 57 -9.71 18.54 3.27
CA HIS A 57 -9.69 17.85 4.56
C HIS A 57 -9.38 16.36 4.39
N ILE A 58 -8.69 15.82 5.38
CA ILE A 58 -8.39 14.39 5.45
C ILE A 58 -8.83 13.87 6.82
N THR A 59 -9.68 12.87 6.82
CA THR A 59 -10.09 12.14 8.01
C THR A 59 -9.63 10.68 7.88
N VAL A 60 -8.95 10.16 8.88
CA VAL A 60 -8.51 8.75 8.93
C VAL A 60 -8.91 8.17 10.28
N LEU A 61 -9.53 6.98 10.31
CA LEU A 61 -10.03 6.34 11.53
C LEU A 61 -10.94 7.28 12.34
N ASP A 62 -11.76 8.07 11.63
CA ASP A 62 -12.70 9.06 12.18
C ASP A 62 -12.01 10.24 12.91
N GLN A 63 -10.73 10.45 12.65
CA GLN A 63 -9.93 11.55 13.19
C GLN A 63 -9.54 12.53 12.08
N LEU A 64 -9.94 13.80 12.25
CA LEU A 64 -9.60 14.88 11.32
C LEU A 64 -8.13 15.30 11.48
N TYR A 65 -7.34 15.20 10.43
CA TYR A 65 -5.96 15.66 10.45
C TYR A 65 -5.85 17.16 10.64
N GLY A 66 -4.84 17.59 11.41
CA GLY A 66 -4.70 18.95 11.90
C GLY A 66 -5.30 19.18 13.30
N THR A 67 -6.14 18.25 13.81
CA THR A 67 -6.71 18.33 15.16
C THR A 67 -6.18 17.24 16.09
N VAL A 68 -5.41 16.28 15.57
CA VAL A 68 -4.90 15.10 16.29
C VAL A 68 -3.39 14.94 16.10
N ASP A 69 -2.75 14.21 17.03
CA ASP A 69 -1.34 13.83 16.85
C ASP A 69 -1.25 12.68 15.82
N VAL A 70 -0.75 12.98 14.63
CA VAL A 70 -0.57 11.99 13.55
C VAL A 70 0.44 10.90 13.89
N ARG A 71 1.32 11.09 14.89
CA ARG A 71 2.25 10.06 15.33
C ARG A 71 1.50 8.93 16.03
N GLU A 72 0.50 9.26 16.84
CA GLU A 72 -0.37 8.26 17.47
C GLU A 72 -1.22 7.56 16.42
N MET A 73 -1.71 8.30 15.41
CA MET A 73 -2.47 7.71 14.30
C MET A 73 -1.66 6.67 13.54
N ARG A 74 -0.37 6.92 13.29
CA ARG A 74 0.52 5.99 12.58
C ARG A 74 0.69 4.65 13.27
N LYS A 75 0.52 4.56 14.58
CA LYS A 75 0.54 3.27 15.31
C LYS A 75 -0.59 2.33 14.87
N SER A 76 -1.69 2.90 14.36
CA SER A 76 -2.83 2.14 13.81
C SER A 76 -2.75 1.92 12.30
N ILE A 77 -1.66 2.34 11.65
CA ILE A 77 -1.45 2.26 10.20
C ILE A 77 -0.14 1.52 9.92
N GLY A 78 -0.24 0.33 9.34
CA GLY A 78 0.92 -0.35 8.77
C GLY A 78 1.27 0.27 7.42
N TYR A 79 2.54 0.54 7.17
CA TYR A 79 2.97 1.16 5.92
C TYR A 79 4.13 0.41 5.28
N ILE A 80 3.97 0.07 4.01
CA ILE A 80 4.99 -0.59 3.18
C ILE A 80 5.25 0.30 1.96
N SER A 81 6.48 0.78 1.81
CA SER A 81 6.93 1.53 0.64
C SER A 81 8.42 1.32 0.42
N GLN A 82 8.88 1.58 -0.80
CA GLN A 82 10.30 1.54 -1.14
C GLN A 82 11.07 2.61 -0.35
N THR A 83 10.54 3.82 -0.21
CA THR A 83 11.16 4.92 0.54
C THR A 83 11.35 4.57 2.02
N LEU A 84 10.41 3.82 2.63
CA LEU A 84 10.57 3.34 3.99
C LEU A 84 11.67 2.28 4.08
N PHE A 85 11.70 1.33 3.14
CA PHE A 85 12.73 0.28 3.09
C PHE A 85 14.14 0.87 3.02
N GLU A 86 14.35 1.88 2.19
CA GLU A 86 15.66 2.55 2.01
C GLU A 86 16.19 3.24 3.27
N LYS A 87 15.32 3.50 4.25
CA LYS A 87 15.69 4.09 5.54
C LYS A 87 16.07 3.04 6.60
N LEU A 88 15.79 1.75 6.34
CA LEU A 88 16.10 0.68 7.28
C LEU A 88 17.56 0.28 7.18
N SER A 89 18.12 -0.20 8.29
CA SER A 89 19.49 -0.68 8.35
C SER A 89 19.61 -2.07 7.71
N LEU A 90 20.43 -2.17 6.67
CA LEU A 90 20.71 -3.45 6.00
C LEU A 90 21.62 -4.38 6.81
N THR A 91 22.24 -3.87 7.87
CA THR A 91 23.17 -4.60 8.75
C THR A 91 22.51 -5.12 10.02
N ASP A 92 21.25 -4.83 10.22
CA ASP A 92 20.52 -5.32 11.39
C ASP A 92 19.89 -6.70 11.09
N PRO A 93 19.76 -7.58 12.11
CA PRO A 93 19.08 -8.87 11.96
C PRO A 93 17.60 -8.69 11.53
N VAL A 94 17.11 -9.63 10.76
CA VAL A 94 15.72 -9.57 10.23
C VAL A 94 14.69 -9.45 11.35
N TRP A 95 14.83 -10.19 12.45
CA TRP A 95 13.90 -10.11 13.58
C TRP A 95 13.90 -8.70 14.21
N GLU A 96 15.06 -8.08 14.35
CA GLU A 96 15.18 -6.72 14.91
C GLU A 96 14.50 -5.70 14.00
N VAL A 97 14.73 -5.79 12.68
CA VAL A 97 14.05 -4.94 11.70
C VAL A 97 12.53 -5.11 11.80
N VAL A 98 12.02 -6.33 11.93
CA VAL A 98 10.58 -6.57 12.12
C VAL A 98 10.10 -5.95 13.43
N ALA A 99 10.84 -6.14 14.53
CA ALA A 99 10.50 -5.59 15.85
C ALA A 99 10.34 -4.06 15.84
N THR A 100 11.11 -3.33 15.00
CA THR A 100 10.97 -1.86 14.88
C THR A 100 9.54 -1.43 14.49
N GLY A 101 8.78 -2.31 13.87
CA GLY A 101 7.40 -2.06 13.46
C GLY A 101 6.44 -1.82 14.62
N GLU A 102 6.72 -2.36 15.82
CA GLU A 102 5.87 -2.18 17.00
C GLU A 102 5.68 -0.70 17.39
N TYR A 103 6.75 0.07 17.26
CA TYR A 103 6.77 1.49 17.62
C TYR A 103 6.91 2.43 16.43
N SER A 104 6.87 1.89 15.20
CA SER A 104 7.16 2.65 13.97
C SER A 104 8.55 3.28 13.97
N TYR A 105 9.54 2.66 14.61
CA TYR A 105 10.93 3.09 14.62
C TYR A 105 11.63 2.66 13.33
N LEU A 106 12.76 3.30 13.02
CA LEU A 106 13.65 2.87 11.94
C LEU A 106 14.72 1.92 12.46
N ARG A 107 15.10 2.07 13.74
CA ARG A 107 16.09 1.27 14.44
C ARG A 107 15.89 1.37 15.96
N PHE A 108 16.28 0.34 16.70
CA PHE A 108 16.41 0.41 18.14
C PHE A 108 17.76 0.96 18.56
N TYR A 109 17.80 1.68 19.67
CA TYR A 109 19.01 2.19 20.35
C TYR A 109 19.05 1.77 21.82
N GLU A 110 18.04 1.06 22.28
CA GLU A 110 17.87 0.55 23.64
C GLU A 110 17.50 -0.93 23.58
N ASP A 111 17.54 -1.60 24.74
CA ASP A 111 17.17 -3.01 24.84
C ASP A 111 15.72 -3.23 24.37
N ILE A 112 15.50 -4.25 23.56
CA ILE A 112 14.18 -4.59 23.05
C ILE A 112 13.47 -5.49 24.04
N PRO A 113 12.24 -5.17 24.47
CA PRO A 113 11.47 -6.04 25.38
C PRO A 113 11.28 -7.43 24.80
N GLN A 114 11.41 -8.48 25.63
CA GLN A 114 11.30 -9.87 25.17
C GLN A 114 9.97 -10.16 24.46
N GLU A 115 8.86 -9.57 24.93
CA GLU A 115 7.55 -9.70 24.29
C GLU A 115 7.52 -9.18 22.85
N VAL A 116 8.29 -8.14 22.54
CA VAL A 116 8.40 -7.57 21.20
C VAL A 116 9.26 -8.48 20.31
N ILE A 117 10.31 -9.07 20.87
CA ILE A 117 11.16 -10.06 20.20
C ILE A 117 10.31 -11.28 19.80
N ASP A 118 9.58 -11.85 20.77
CA ASP A 118 8.73 -13.03 20.57
C ASP A 118 7.64 -12.75 19.51
N LYS A 119 7.06 -11.55 19.55
CA LYS A 119 6.08 -11.10 18.57
C LYS A 119 6.70 -10.97 17.15
N ALA A 120 7.93 -10.45 17.06
CA ALA A 120 8.64 -10.34 15.78
C ALA A 120 8.90 -11.73 15.16
N HIS A 121 9.35 -12.70 15.95
CA HIS A 121 9.51 -14.07 15.50
C HIS A 121 8.18 -14.69 15.02
N SER A 122 7.09 -14.48 15.76
CA SER A 122 5.75 -14.94 15.34
C SER A 122 5.31 -14.30 14.02
N LYS A 123 5.61 -13.02 13.79
CA LYS A 123 5.32 -12.37 12.51
C LYS A 123 6.17 -12.91 11.37
N LEU A 124 7.44 -13.21 11.61
CA LEU A 124 8.30 -13.88 10.63
C LEU A 124 7.80 -15.29 10.28
N GLU A 125 7.32 -16.03 11.24
CA GLU A 125 6.71 -17.34 11.00
C GLU A 125 5.47 -17.21 10.09
N SER A 126 4.61 -16.22 10.32
CA SER A 126 3.40 -15.99 9.52
C SER A 126 3.67 -15.70 8.04
N VAL A 127 4.85 -15.18 7.71
CA VAL A 127 5.30 -14.92 6.32
C VAL A 127 6.32 -15.97 5.84
N GLN A 128 6.51 -17.08 6.58
CA GLN A 128 7.40 -18.20 6.25
C GLN A 128 8.89 -17.81 6.21
N LEU A 129 9.32 -16.87 7.04
CA LEU A 129 10.71 -16.39 7.12
C LEU A 129 11.38 -16.66 8.49
N ALA A 130 10.81 -17.51 9.35
CA ALA A 130 11.38 -17.80 10.67
C ALA A 130 12.85 -18.30 10.60
N HIS A 131 13.19 -19.07 9.56
CA HIS A 131 14.54 -19.60 9.34
C HIS A 131 15.59 -18.54 8.96
N LEU A 132 15.16 -17.32 8.63
CA LEU A 132 16.02 -16.21 8.25
C LEU A 132 16.12 -15.13 9.35
N SER A 133 15.53 -15.37 10.53
CA SER A 133 15.39 -14.36 11.59
C SER A 133 16.71 -13.70 11.99
N GLU A 134 17.79 -14.50 12.10
CA GLU A 134 19.12 -14.04 12.52
C GLU A 134 19.99 -13.53 11.35
N GLN A 135 19.53 -13.65 10.11
CA GLN A 135 20.27 -13.13 8.98
C GLN A 135 20.17 -11.61 8.90
N LEU A 136 21.17 -10.99 8.29
CA LEU A 136 21.15 -9.55 8.06
C LEU A 136 20.14 -9.20 6.93
N LEU A 137 19.36 -8.14 7.11
CA LEU A 137 18.38 -7.69 6.10
C LEU A 137 19.02 -7.54 4.70
N GLY A 138 20.26 -7.06 4.65
CA GLY A 138 21.00 -6.85 3.40
C GLY A 138 21.35 -8.14 2.65
N SER A 139 21.35 -9.31 3.30
CA SER A 139 21.65 -10.60 2.67
C SER A 139 20.45 -11.26 1.99
N LEU A 140 19.24 -10.77 2.25
CA LEU A 140 18.00 -11.35 1.75
C LEU A 140 17.76 -11.00 0.27
N SER A 141 17.09 -11.89 -0.45
CA SER A 141 16.53 -11.62 -1.78
C SER A 141 15.46 -10.51 -1.74
N GLN A 142 15.12 -9.96 -2.89
CA GLN A 142 14.08 -8.92 -2.96
C GLN A 142 12.72 -9.43 -2.46
N GLY A 143 12.31 -10.65 -2.82
CA GLY A 143 11.07 -11.25 -2.35
C GLY A 143 11.02 -11.43 -0.84
N GLU A 144 12.12 -11.93 -0.24
CA GLU A 144 12.25 -12.05 1.22
C GLU A 144 12.17 -10.68 1.91
N ARG A 145 12.86 -9.66 1.39
CA ARG A 145 12.79 -8.28 1.92
C ARG A 145 11.36 -7.73 1.91
N LYS A 146 10.59 -7.98 0.85
CA LYS A 146 9.17 -7.56 0.78
C LYS A 146 8.33 -8.26 1.84
N LYS A 147 8.56 -9.54 2.11
CA LYS A 147 7.90 -10.30 3.20
C LYS A 147 8.32 -9.78 4.58
N VAL A 148 9.58 -9.42 4.79
CA VAL A 148 10.05 -8.77 6.03
C VAL A 148 9.30 -7.44 6.24
N MET A 149 9.13 -6.64 5.19
CA MET A 149 8.35 -5.39 5.28
C MET A 149 6.89 -5.64 5.64
N LEU A 150 6.29 -6.72 5.12
CA LEU A 150 4.93 -7.12 5.48
C LEU A 150 4.86 -7.54 6.96
N ALA A 151 5.76 -8.41 7.43
CA ALA A 151 5.84 -8.82 8.83
C ALA A 151 6.01 -7.60 9.76
N ARG A 152 6.91 -6.69 9.39
CA ARG A 152 7.15 -5.44 10.12
C ARG A 152 5.91 -4.55 10.20
N ALA A 153 5.19 -4.37 9.09
CA ALA A 153 3.98 -3.54 9.05
C ALA A 153 2.84 -4.12 9.90
N LEU A 154 2.83 -5.43 10.14
CA LEU A 154 1.85 -6.13 10.96
C LEU A 154 2.19 -6.17 12.47
N MET A 155 3.36 -5.65 12.88
CA MET A 155 3.77 -5.66 14.30
C MET A 155 2.81 -4.88 15.19
N SER A 156 2.44 -3.66 14.82
CA SER A 156 1.55 -2.81 15.60
C SER A 156 0.07 -3.25 15.58
N GLN A 157 -0.26 -4.37 14.93
CA GLN A 157 -1.64 -4.82 14.71
C GLN A 157 -2.52 -3.70 14.10
N PRO A 158 -2.13 -3.18 12.93
CA PRO A 158 -2.74 -2.00 12.37
C PRO A 158 -4.20 -2.24 11.98
N ARG A 159 -5.03 -1.19 12.04
CA ARG A 159 -6.39 -1.19 11.51
C ARG A 159 -6.42 -0.92 9.99
N ILE A 160 -5.37 -0.27 9.48
CA ILE A 160 -5.18 0.02 8.05
C ILE A 160 -3.79 -0.45 7.65
N LEU A 161 -3.67 -1.21 6.58
CA LEU A 161 -2.41 -1.57 5.96
C LEU A 161 -2.31 -0.91 4.59
N ILE A 162 -1.34 -0.01 4.45
CA ILE A 162 -1.08 0.72 3.21
C ILE A 162 0.15 0.14 2.55
N MET A 163 0.04 -0.19 1.26
CA MET A 163 1.12 -0.76 0.46
C MET A 163 1.31 0.04 -0.83
N ASP A 164 2.50 0.64 -0.99
CA ASP A 164 2.89 1.39 -2.17
C ASP A 164 3.80 0.53 -3.06
N GLU A 165 3.25 0.03 -4.16
CA GLU A 165 3.92 -0.83 -5.14
C GLU A 165 4.71 -1.98 -4.50
N PRO A 166 4.10 -2.80 -3.64
CA PRO A 166 4.83 -3.79 -2.86
C PRO A 166 5.49 -4.89 -3.71
N CYS A 167 4.93 -5.18 -4.88
CA CYS A 167 5.46 -6.19 -5.80
C CYS A 167 6.49 -5.66 -6.80
N ALA A 168 6.84 -4.36 -6.74
CA ALA A 168 7.81 -3.78 -7.67
C ALA A 168 9.16 -4.52 -7.64
N GLY A 169 9.66 -4.90 -8.82
CA GLY A 169 10.93 -5.60 -9.00
C GLY A 169 10.92 -7.10 -8.71
N LEU A 170 9.76 -7.69 -8.40
CA LEU A 170 9.61 -9.13 -8.22
C LEU A 170 9.36 -9.83 -9.57
N ASP A 171 9.91 -11.03 -9.72
CA ASP A 171 9.50 -11.93 -10.79
C ASP A 171 8.08 -12.48 -10.53
N LEU A 172 7.53 -13.21 -11.51
CA LEU A 172 6.18 -13.74 -11.43
C LEU A 172 5.97 -14.63 -10.20
N TYR A 173 6.93 -15.48 -9.87
CA TYR A 173 6.80 -16.43 -8.77
C TYR A 173 6.80 -15.74 -7.40
N GLU A 174 7.74 -14.84 -7.17
CA GLU A 174 7.82 -14.09 -5.91
C GLU A 174 6.66 -13.10 -5.75
N ARG A 175 6.19 -12.52 -6.86
CA ARG A 175 4.97 -11.68 -6.86
C ARG A 175 3.76 -12.47 -6.39
N GLU A 176 3.46 -13.62 -7.01
CA GLU A 176 2.29 -14.42 -6.63
C GLU A 176 2.40 -14.92 -5.18
N LYS A 177 3.58 -15.29 -4.71
CA LYS A 177 3.80 -15.63 -3.29
C LYS A 177 3.51 -14.47 -2.33
N LEU A 178 3.95 -13.25 -2.67
CA LEU A 178 3.66 -12.07 -1.86
C LEU A 178 2.16 -11.76 -1.87
N LEU A 179 1.52 -11.86 -3.03
CA LEU A 179 0.09 -11.66 -3.18
C LEU A 179 -0.72 -12.70 -2.38
N ASP A 180 -0.28 -13.96 -2.31
CA ASP A 180 -0.90 -14.99 -1.47
C ASP A 180 -0.81 -14.63 0.02
N ASN A 181 0.36 -14.18 0.49
CA ASN A 181 0.51 -13.70 1.88
C ASN A 181 -0.42 -12.51 2.19
N ILE A 182 -0.58 -11.59 1.24
CA ILE A 182 -1.51 -10.46 1.38
C ILE A 182 -2.96 -10.95 1.39
N ASN A 183 -3.30 -11.92 0.54
CA ASN A 183 -4.65 -12.47 0.47
C ASN A 183 -5.06 -13.19 1.78
N ASP A 184 -4.11 -13.77 2.50
CA ASP A 184 -4.37 -14.39 3.81
C ASP A 184 -4.79 -13.38 4.87
N LEU A 185 -4.46 -12.09 4.70
CA LEU A 185 -4.88 -11.01 5.61
C LEU A 185 -6.39 -10.75 5.59
N ARG A 186 -7.13 -11.23 4.58
CA ARG A 186 -8.60 -11.16 4.53
C ARG A 186 -9.30 -11.79 5.75
N LYS A 187 -8.59 -12.65 6.48
CA LYS A 187 -9.09 -13.30 7.71
C LYS A 187 -8.94 -12.41 8.95
N GLN A 188 -8.29 -11.26 8.79
CA GLN A 188 -8.03 -10.30 9.87
C GLN A 188 -8.93 -9.06 9.66
N ASP A 189 -9.24 -8.35 10.73
CA ASP A 189 -10.00 -7.09 10.68
C ASP A 189 -9.06 -5.92 10.34
N ILE A 190 -8.48 -5.98 9.14
CA ILE A 190 -7.55 -4.98 8.61
C ILE A 190 -8.09 -4.48 7.27
N MET A 191 -8.25 -3.18 7.14
CA MET A 191 -8.51 -2.54 5.86
C MET A 191 -7.21 -2.44 5.06
N ILE A 192 -7.21 -2.89 3.81
CA ILE A 192 -6.04 -2.83 2.93
C ILE A 192 -6.23 -1.73 1.88
N VAL A 193 -5.24 -0.84 1.78
CA VAL A 193 -5.11 0.15 0.71
C VAL A 193 -3.84 -0.16 -0.07
N TYR A 194 -4.01 -0.64 -1.30
CA TYR A 194 -2.94 -1.12 -2.15
C TYR A 194 -2.78 -0.22 -3.37
N VAL A 195 -1.59 0.28 -3.60
CA VAL A 195 -1.28 1.12 -4.76
C VAL A 195 -0.39 0.36 -5.72
N THR A 196 -0.76 0.37 -7.00
CA THR A 196 0.04 -0.18 -8.09
C THR A 196 -0.30 0.48 -9.43
N HIS A 197 0.55 0.25 -10.41
CA HIS A 197 0.26 0.50 -11.82
C HIS A 197 0.11 -0.82 -12.61
N HIS A 198 0.20 -1.96 -11.93
CA HIS A 198 0.10 -3.32 -12.48
C HIS A 198 -1.29 -3.91 -12.27
N THR A 199 -2.02 -4.11 -13.34
CA THR A 199 -3.41 -4.60 -13.29
C THR A 199 -3.50 -6.08 -12.91
N GLU A 200 -2.45 -6.85 -13.16
CA GLU A 200 -2.33 -8.25 -12.77
C GLU A 200 -2.19 -8.49 -11.26
N GLU A 201 -1.95 -7.43 -10.48
CA GLU A 201 -1.92 -7.49 -9.02
C GLU A 201 -3.30 -7.35 -8.38
N ILE A 202 -4.35 -7.11 -9.17
CA ILE A 202 -5.72 -6.96 -8.68
C ILE A 202 -6.29 -8.32 -8.30
N MET A 203 -6.26 -8.64 -7.01
CA MET A 203 -6.75 -9.91 -6.47
C MET A 203 -8.24 -9.87 -6.09
N PRO A 204 -8.87 -11.06 -5.87
CA PRO A 204 -10.23 -11.15 -5.34
C PRO A 204 -10.43 -10.47 -3.98
N LEU A 205 -9.37 -10.32 -3.17
CA LEU A 205 -9.37 -9.62 -1.89
C LEU A 205 -9.86 -8.16 -2.02
N PHE A 206 -9.51 -7.47 -3.12
CA PHE A 206 -9.89 -6.09 -3.33
C PHE A 206 -11.33 -6.00 -3.78
N THR A 207 -12.13 -5.27 -3.02
CA THR A 207 -13.56 -5.06 -3.28
C THR A 207 -13.80 -3.78 -4.09
N HIS A 208 -12.95 -2.78 -3.88
CA HIS A 208 -13.06 -1.44 -4.47
C HIS A 208 -11.79 -1.03 -5.21
N VAL A 209 -11.97 -0.16 -6.19
CA VAL A 209 -10.88 0.44 -6.96
C VAL A 209 -11.10 1.94 -7.06
N ALA A 210 -10.02 2.70 -6.95
CA ALA A 210 -9.96 4.10 -7.34
C ALA A 210 -8.97 4.24 -8.51
N LEU A 211 -9.41 4.86 -9.57
CA LEU A 211 -8.61 5.17 -10.74
C LEU A 211 -8.16 6.63 -10.67
N ILE A 212 -6.86 6.86 -10.70
CA ILE A 212 -6.28 8.21 -10.65
C ILE A 212 -5.46 8.52 -11.89
N ASP A 213 -5.66 9.70 -12.47
CA ASP A 213 -4.84 10.24 -13.54
C ASP A 213 -4.67 11.75 -13.33
N GLU A 214 -3.47 12.27 -13.60
CA GLU A 214 -3.12 13.70 -13.49
C GLU A 214 -3.61 14.37 -12.18
N GLY A 215 -3.50 13.65 -11.07
CA GLY A 215 -3.88 14.16 -9.74
C GLY A 215 -5.38 14.21 -9.47
N GLN A 216 -6.22 13.59 -10.28
CA GLN A 216 -7.67 13.54 -10.12
C GLN A 216 -8.18 12.10 -10.03
N ILE A 217 -9.25 11.88 -9.24
CA ILE A 217 -9.97 10.60 -9.24
C ILE A 217 -10.89 10.56 -10.47
N ILE A 218 -10.60 9.66 -11.38
CA ILE A 218 -11.35 9.47 -12.63
C ILE A 218 -12.61 8.65 -12.41
N ALA A 219 -12.51 7.63 -11.55
CA ALA A 219 -13.61 6.78 -11.10
C ALA A 219 -13.23 6.09 -9.80
N SER A 220 -14.19 5.87 -8.91
CA SER A 220 -14.01 5.10 -7.68
C SER A 220 -15.28 4.35 -7.32
N GLY A 221 -15.14 3.17 -6.69
CA GLY A 221 -16.26 2.33 -6.29
C GLY A 221 -15.97 0.84 -6.40
N LEU A 222 -17.02 0.03 -6.55
CA LEU A 222 -16.87 -1.42 -6.67
C LEU A 222 -15.95 -1.79 -7.84
N LYS A 223 -15.06 -2.74 -7.60
CA LYS A 223 -14.03 -3.18 -8.54
C LYS A 223 -14.56 -3.44 -9.95
N ARG A 224 -15.70 -4.16 -10.07
CA ARG A 224 -16.27 -4.51 -11.37
C ARG A 224 -16.92 -3.33 -12.09
N ASP A 225 -17.43 -2.36 -11.34
CA ASP A 225 -18.10 -1.18 -11.92
C ASP A 225 -17.07 -0.15 -12.41
N VAL A 226 -15.92 -0.09 -11.73
CA VAL A 226 -14.85 0.88 -12.03
C VAL A 226 -13.90 0.36 -13.12
N LEU A 227 -13.55 -0.95 -13.09
CA LEU A 227 -12.65 -1.55 -14.07
C LEU A 227 -13.41 -1.89 -15.37
N THR A 228 -13.67 -0.86 -16.15
CA THR A 228 -14.27 -0.95 -17.49
C THR A 228 -13.25 -0.59 -18.57
N ALA A 229 -13.46 -1.07 -19.80
CA ALA A 229 -12.59 -0.71 -20.92
C ALA A 229 -12.53 0.81 -21.14
N ASP A 230 -13.68 1.50 -20.99
CA ASP A 230 -13.78 2.95 -21.16
C ASP A 230 -12.99 3.72 -20.09
N ASN A 231 -13.11 3.35 -18.81
CA ASN A 231 -12.38 4.00 -17.74
C ASN A 231 -10.87 3.76 -17.87
N LEU A 232 -10.46 2.55 -18.22
CA LEU A 232 -9.04 2.24 -18.43
C LEU A 232 -8.49 2.91 -19.69
N TYR A 233 -9.30 3.05 -20.76
CA TYR A 233 -8.92 3.83 -21.91
C TYR A 233 -8.68 5.31 -21.58
N ARG A 234 -9.52 5.91 -20.72
CA ARG A 234 -9.33 7.31 -20.27
C ARG A 234 -7.96 7.52 -19.60
N ILE A 235 -7.47 6.52 -18.86
CA ILE A 235 -6.18 6.59 -18.17
C ILE A 235 -5.04 6.22 -19.09
N PHE A 236 -5.09 5.04 -19.71
CA PHE A 236 -3.93 4.48 -20.42
C PHE A 236 -3.82 4.95 -21.87
N GLN A 237 -4.90 5.50 -22.44
CA GLN A 237 -4.98 5.98 -23.83
C GLN A 237 -4.66 4.87 -24.86
N ILE A 238 -4.97 3.62 -24.51
CA ILE A 238 -4.79 2.45 -25.38
C ILE A 238 -6.07 1.63 -25.42
N PRO A 239 -6.48 1.11 -26.60
CA PRO A 239 -7.62 0.21 -26.69
C PRO A 239 -7.30 -1.09 -25.96
N LEU A 240 -8.20 -1.52 -25.09
CA LEU A 240 -8.01 -2.71 -24.28
C LEU A 240 -9.34 -3.45 -24.04
N GLN A 241 -9.21 -4.73 -23.71
CA GLN A 241 -10.28 -5.60 -23.28
C GLN A 241 -9.96 -6.15 -21.90
N ILE A 242 -11.00 -6.36 -21.09
CA ILE A 242 -10.88 -6.94 -19.76
C ILE A 242 -11.56 -8.30 -19.76
N ASN A 243 -10.80 -9.33 -19.40
CA ASN A 243 -11.30 -10.68 -19.18
C ASN A 243 -11.21 -11.00 -17.69
N TRP A 244 -12.26 -11.59 -17.12
CA TRP A 244 -12.31 -11.92 -15.70
C TRP A 244 -12.12 -13.42 -15.50
N VAL A 245 -11.13 -13.81 -14.69
CA VAL A 245 -10.87 -15.19 -14.29
C VAL A 245 -10.74 -15.21 -12.76
N ASP A 246 -11.56 -15.98 -12.07
CA ASP A 246 -11.57 -16.12 -10.61
C ASP A 246 -11.54 -14.76 -9.87
N ASP A 247 -12.38 -13.83 -10.36
CA ASP A 247 -12.50 -12.45 -9.86
C ASP A 247 -11.20 -11.60 -9.95
N ARG A 248 -10.23 -12.03 -10.77
CA ARG A 248 -9.06 -11.25 -11.20
C ARG A 248 -9.30 -10.69 -12.61
N PRO A 249 -9.06 -9.40 -12.86
CA PRO A 249 -9.12 -8.82 -14.19
C PRO A 249 -7.83 -9.12 -14.96
N TRP A 250 -7.96 -9.59 -16.18
CA TRP A 250 -6.87 -9.74 -17.13
C TRP A 250 -7.06 -8.74 -18.25
N ILE A 251 -6.15 -7.78 -18.35
CA ILE A 251 -6.21 -6.71 -19.32
C ILE A 251 -5.38 -7.08 -20.54
N GLN A 252 -6.04 -7.09 -21.69
CA GLN A 252 -5.42 -7.36 -22.98
C GLN A 252 -5.50 -6.12 -23.84
N VAL A 253 -4.36 -5.66 -24.35
CA VAL A 253 -4.29 -4.61 -25.36
C VAL A 253 -4.81 -5.16 -26.69
N ILE A 254 -5.77 -4.47 -27.30
CA ILE A 254 -6.35 -4.84 -28.59
C ILE A 254 -6.05 -3.76 -29.63
N GLY A 255 -5.59 -4.20 -30.81
CA GLY A 255 -5.23 -3.30 -31.91
C GLY A 255 -3.78 -2.79 -31.86
N SER A 256 -3.40 -2.09 -32.92
CA SER A 256 -2.10 -1.42 -33.04
C SER A 256 -2.19 0.02 -32.53
N PHE A 257 -1.12 0.52 -31.92
CA PHE A 257 -0.96 1.96 -31.68
C PHE A 257 -0.95 2.67 -33.01
N ASN A 258 -2.08 3.25 -33.45
CA ASN A 258 -2.04 4.21 -34.51
C ASN A 258 -1.34 5.48 -33.98
N LYS A 259 -0.20 5.79 -34.59
CA LYS A 259 0.54 7.03 -34.35
C LYS A 259 -0.25 8.22 -34.86
#